data_213e4c9a7e26ccab6befd06217d2215d
#
_entry.id   213e4c9a7e26ccab6befd06217d2215d
#
_cell.length_a   1.000
_cell.length_b   1.000
_cell.length_c   1.000
_cell.angle_alpha   90.00
_cell.angle_beta   90.00
_cell.angle_gamma   90.00
#
_symmetry.space_group_name_H-M   'P 1'
#
loop_
_entity.id
_entity.type
_entity.pdbx_description
1 polymer ?
#
loop_
_entity_poly.entity_id
_entity_poly.type
_entity_poly.pdbx_seq_one_letter_code
_entity_poly.pdbx_strand_id
1 'polypeptide(L)'
;MATDTILNDEDPLETQEWVEAILSVLETQGADRAQYLLQRLSSKITETGGQLPYAINTPYRNTIPVANEARMPGDLFMERGIRSLIRWNAMAMVMRANLGDSTLGGHISSFQSSATLYDVGFNYFFRARNADHKGDLLYIQGHSAPGIYARSYLEGRLNEEQLDKFRQEVDGDGLSSYPHPWLMPEYWQFPTVSMGLGPLQAIYQAHVMKYLSQRGLSDAGDRKVWCFVGDGEMDEPESQGAIALAGRENLDNLIFVINCNLQRLDGPVRGNGKIIQELEGVFRGAGWNVIKVVWGRLWDPLLKKDKSGLLQQRMDEAVDGEYQNYKSHDGAYTREHFFGKYPELLKMVEDMTDEDIYRLNRGGHDPYKVFAAYAAATKHKGQPTVILAKTVKGYGLGLAGEAQNISHSVKKLDIEALKKFRDRFDIPLPDAELEKVPYYRPPADSAEMRYLRGRREALGGSLPSRNPEFEALEVPGLSSLEAVTKGTGKREISTTMAFVRILSSLIKDKHIGQRIVPIVPDEARTFGMEGMFRQLGIYSSVGQLYEPTDTGQVMYYRETKDGQVME
;
A
#
# COMPACT_ATOMS: atom_id res chain seq x y z
N MET A 1 6.95 22.58 17.38
CA MET A 1 6.73 23.94 17.87
C MET A 1 5.51 24.63 17.22
N ALA A 2 4.46 23.93 16.84
CA ALA A 2 3.25 24.53 16.28
C ALA A 2 1.96 24.09 17.01
N THR A 3 2.07 23.42 18.14
CA THR A 3 0.94 22.84 18.88
C THR A 3 0.54 23.68 20.12
N ASP A 4 1.33 24.67 20.51
CA ASP A 4 1.02 25.48 21.72
C ASP A 4 0.09 26.67 21.45
N THR A 5 -0.21 27.00 20.20
CA THR A 5 -1.04 28.19 19.87
C THR A 5 -2.54 27.89 19.81
N ILE A 6 -2.96 26.61 19.86
CA ILE A 6 -4.38 26.21 19.79
C ILE A 6 -5.01 26.06 21.21
N LEU A 7 -4.20 26.07 22.26
CA LEU A 7 -4.63 25.75 23.63
C LEU A 7 -5.20 26.94 24.44
N ASN A 8 -5.16 28.15 23.92
CA ASN A 8 -5.77 29.33 24.56
C ASN A 8 -6.73 29.97 23.59
N ASP A 9 -7.98 29.49 23.59
CA ASP A 9 -9.09 30.16 22.90
C ASP A 9 -9.46 31.40 23.69
N GLU A 10 -9.16 32.57 23.12
CA GLU A 10 -9.41 33.88 23.79
C GLU A 10 -10.90 34.22 23.83
N ASP A 11 -11.71 33.70 22.93
CA ASP A 11 -13.16 33.85 22.89
C ASP A 11 -13.86 32.56 22.41
N PRO A 12 -14.15 31.63 23.34
CA PRO A 12 -14.82 30.38 23.02
C PRO A 12 -16.21 30.54 22.40
N LEU A 13 -16.89 31.65 22.69
CA LEU A 13 -18.22 31.91 22.14
C LEU A 13 -18.13 32.29 20.66
N GLU A 14 -17.23 33.21 20.30
CA GLU A 14 -16.98 33.58 18.90
C GLU A 14 -16.52 32.38 18.10
N THR A 15 -15.62 31.57 18.65
CA THR A 15 -15.15 30.33 18.00
C THR A 15 -16.31 29.37 17.72
N GLN A 16 -17.23 29.22 18.68
CA GLN A 16 -18.39 28.35 18.49
C GLN A 16 -19.32 28.88 17.39
N GLU A 17 -19.58 30.20 17.34
CA GLU A 17 -20.39 30.84 16.30
C GLU A 17 -19.80 30.60 14.88
N TRP A 18 -18.49 30.74 14.71
CA TRP A 18 -17.82 30.44 13.43
C TRP A 18 -17.95 28.98 13.03
N VAL A 19 -17.80 28.04 13.97
CA VAL A 19 -17.97 26.60 13.74
C VAL A 19 -19.41 26.29 13.33
N GLU A 20 -20.40 26.84 14.04
CA GLU A 20 -21.82 26.63 13.71
C GLU A 20 -22.20 27.23 12.36
N ALA A 21 -21.65 28.37 11.99
CA ALA A 21 -21.88 28.99 10.69
C ALA A 21 -21.35 28.09 9.55
N ILE A 22 -20.15 27.55 9.66
CA ILE A 22 -19.61 26.66 8.63
C ILE A 22 -20.35 25.31 8.57
N LEU A 23 -20.78 24.77 9.70
CA LEU A 23 -21.60 23.56 9.75
C LEU A 23 -22.96 23.77 9.08
N SER A 24 -23.61 24.91 9.30
CA SER A 24 -24.87 25.29 8.61
C SER A 24 -24.68 25.35 7.08
N VAL A 25 -23.56 25.89 6.61
CA VAL A 25 -23.25 25.90 5.17
C VAL A 25 -23.04 24.48 4.65
N LEU A 26 -22.32 23.62 5.39
CA LEU A 26 -22.13 22.21 5.02
C LEU A 26 -23.46 21.47 4.89
N GLU A 27 -24.39 21.68 5.81
CA GLU A 27 -25.71 21.03 5.82
C GLU A 27 -26.64 21.54 4.72
N THR A 28 -26.64 22.86 4.45
CA THR A 28 -27.61 23.50 3.54
C THR A 28 -27.12 23.65 2.11
N GLN A 29 -25.83 23.84 1.89
CA GLN A 29 -25.23 24.14 0.59
C GLN A 29 -24.16 23.14 0.14
N GLY A 30 -23.76 22.22 1.02
CA GLY A 30 -22.82 21.15 0.72
C GLY A 30 -21.34 21.53 0.89
N ALA A 31 -20.47 20.52 0.70
CA ALA A 31 -19.04 20.62 0.97
C ALA A 31 -18.31 21.61 0.04
N ASP A 32 -18.69 21.69 -1.22
CA ASP A 32 -18.03 22.57 -2.22
C ASP A 32 -18.16 24.07 -1.83
N ARG A 33 -19.33 24.45 -1.33
CA ARG A 33 -19.56 25.82 -0.87
C ARG A 33 -18.77 26.15 0.39
N ALA A 34 -18.74 25.23 1.35
CA ALA A 34 -17.96 25.40 2.57
C ALA A 34 -16.46 25.52 2.25
N GLN A 35 -15.95 24.68 1.35
CA GLN A 35 -14.56 24.75 0.88
C GLN A 35 -14.25 26.09 0.21
N TYR A 36 -15.14 26.58 -0.64
CA TYR A 36 -14.97 27.89 -1.28
C TYR A 36 -14.87 29.02 -0.24
N LEU A 37 -15.73 29.02 0.78
CA LEU A 37 -15.70 30.03 1.83
C LEU A 37 -14.38 29.98 2.62
N LEU A 38 -13.94 28.79 3.02
CA LEU A 38 -12.65 28.61 3.70
C LEU A 38 -11.47 29.10 2.85
N GLN A 39 -11.46 28.83 1.55
CA GLN A 39 -10.44 29.35 0.64
C GLN A 39 -10.44 30.86 0.58
N ARG A 40 -11.63 31.49 0.53
CA ARG A 40 -11.77 32.97 0.50
C ARG A 40 -11.27 33.60 1.79
N LEU A 41 -11.61 33.01 2.96
CA LEU A 41 -11.13 33.48 4.27
C LEU A 41 -9.60 33.35 4.36
N SER A 42 -9.07 32.18 3.96
CA SER A 42 -7.63 31.93 3.91
C SER A 42 -6.88 32.95 3.03
N SER A 43 -7.41 33.23 1.83
CA SER A 43 -6.83 34.25 0.95
C SER A 43 -6.80 35.64 1.62
N LYS A 44 -7.89 35.99 2.34
CA LYS A 44 -7.94 37.28 3.04
C LYS A 44 -6.91 37.42 4.15
N ILE A 45 -6.72 36.36 4.95
CA ILE A 45 -5.70 36.34 6.00
C ILE A 45 -4.32 36.53 5.38
N THR A 46 -4.03 35.85 4.26
CA THR A 46 -2.73 35.95 3.57
C THR A 46 -2.53 37.33 2.95
N GLU A 47 -3.56 37.93 2.34
CA GLU A 47 -3.52 39.29 1.78
C GLU A 47 -3.15 40.36 2.85
N THR A 48 -3.50 40.13 4.09
CA THR A 48 -3.17 41.03 5.22
C THR A 48 -1.82 40.72 5.88
N GLY A 49 -1.06 39.76 5.34
CA GLY A 49 0.23 39.34 5.87
C GLY A 49 0.13 38.36 7.04
N GLY A 50 -1.07 37.87 7.36
CA GLY A 50 -1.27 36.81 8.34
C GLY A 50 -0.77 35.47 7.82
N GLN A 51 -0.23 34.65 8.71
CA GLN A 51 0.14 33.28 8.41
C GLN A 51 -1.05 32.36 8.73
N LEU A 52 -1.40 31.53 7.75
CA LEU A 52 -2.38 30.48 8.00
C LEU A 52 -1.72 29.33 8.75
N PRO A 53 -2.34 28.76 9.77
CA PRO A 53 -1.90 27.50 10.35
C PRO A 53 -2.17 26.39 9.32
N TYR A 54 -1.26 26.21 8.35
CA TYR A 54 -1.36 25.08 7.44
C TYR A 54 -1.00 23.79 8.19
N ALA A 55 -1.98 23.16 8.77
CA ALA A 55 -1.89 21.74 9.03
C ALA A 55 -2.13 21.03 7.69
N ILE A 56 -1.06 20.55 7.03
CA ILE A 56 -1.17 19.61 5.88
C ILE A 56 -1.88 18.34 6.35
N ASN A 57 -1.91 18.11 7.65
CA ASN A 57 -2.45 16.95 8.32
C ASN A 57 -3.88 17.18 8.81
N THR A 58 -4.72 16.18 8.63
CA THR A 58 -6.03 16.09 9.27
C THR A 58 -5.90 15.48 10.68
N PRO A 59 -6.88 15.62 11.58
CA PRO A 59 -6.85 15.00 12.91
C PRO A 59 -6.50 13.50 12.87
N TYR A 60 -5.88 12.97 13.93
CA TYR A 60 -5.44 11.58 14.02
C TYR A 60 -6.61 10.61 14.18
N ARG A 61 -7.42 10.52 13.14
CA ARG A 61 -8.65 9.70 13.07
C ARG A 61 -8.85 9.13 11.66
N ASN A 62 -9.85 8.26 11.52
CA ASN A 62 -10.23 7.70 10.22
C ASN A 62 -10.70 8.81 9.29
N THR A 63 -10.26 8.77 8.02
CA THR A 63 -10.67 9.73 7.00
C THR A 63 -12.13 9.56 6.62
N ILE A 64 -12.62 8.31 6.55
CA ILE A 64 -14.00 8.02 6.18
C ILE A 64 -14.86 8.07 7.45
N PRO A 65 -15.86 8.97 7.52
CA PRO A 65 -16.82 8.98 8.62
C PRO A 65 -17.65 7.68 8.66
N VAL A 66 -18.02 7.23 9.86
CA VAL A 66 -18.82 6.00 10.08
C VAL A 66 -20.07 5.94 9.21
N ALA A 67 -20.77 7.07 9.05
CA ALA A 67 -21.98 7.16 8.23
C ALA A 67 -21.74 6.91 6.72
N ASN A 68 -20.50 7.11 6.25
CA ASN A 68 -20.10 6.99 4.85
C ASN A 68 -19.35 5.68 4.55
N GLU A 69 -19.16 4.83 5.56
CA GLU A 69 -18.48 3.55 5.37
C GLU A 69 -19.31 2.60 4.50
N ALA A 70 -18.70 2.09 3.44
CA ALA A 70 -19.30 1.03 2.64
C ALA A 70 -19.47 -0.24 3.50
N ARG A 71 -20.64 -0.89 3.41
CA ARG A 71 -20.92 -2.12 4.14
C ARG A 71 -20.17 -3.30 3.52
N MET A 72 -19.45 -4.01 4.35
CA MET A 72 -18.81 -5.26 3.99
C MET A 72 -19.86 -6.38 3.84
N PRO A 73 -19.94 -7.07 2.67
CA PRO A 73 -21.06 -7.96 2.36
C PRO A 73 -20.87 -9.41 2.82
N GLY A 74 -19.72 -9.78 3.40
CA GLY A 74 -19.36 -11.17 3.69
C GLY A 74 -19.74 -11.68 5.08
N ASP A 75 -19.44 -12.94 5.30
CA ASP A 75 -19.58 -13.61 6.60
C ASP A 75 -18.33 -13.36 7.45
N LEU A 76 -18.45 -12.44 8.39
CA LEU A 76 -17.33 -12.03 9.24
C LEU A 76 -16.82 -13.16 10.14
N PHE A 77 -17.71 -14.05 10.60
CA PHE A 77 -17.32 -15.18 11.45
C PHE A 77 -16.48 -16.17 10.65
N MET A 78 -16.93 -16.52 9.46
CA MET A 78 -16.20 -17.38 8.53
C MET A 78 -14.84 -16.82 8.16
N GLU A 79 -14.80 -15.53 7.79
CA GLU A 79 -13.55 -14.85 7.41
C GLU A 79 -12.58 -14.71 8.57
N ARG A 80 -13.09 -14.49 9.79
CA ARG A 80 -12.24 -14.50 10.99
C ARG A 80 -11.56 -15.86 11.17
N GLY A 81 -12.33 -16.95 11.06
CA GLY A 81 -11.79 -18.31 11.17
C GLY A 81 -10.72 -18.58 10.10
N ILE A 82 -11.01 -18.30 8.84
CA ILE A 82 -10.06 -18.50 7.74
C ILE A 82 -8.78 -17.66 7.96
N ARG A 83 -8.90 -16.39 8.30
CA ARG A 83 -7.76 -15.52 8.58
C ARG A 83 -6.94 -16.01 9.77
N SER A 84 -7.57 -16.57 10.79
CA SER A 84 -6.90 -17.20 11.92
C SER A 84 -6.04 -18.39 11.46
N LEU A 85 -6.57 -19.24 10.59
CA LEU A 85 -5.82 -20.38 10.02
C LEU A 85 -4.65 -19.90 9.14
N ILE A 86 -4.83 -18.83 8.35
CA ILE A 86 -3.73 -18.24 7.58
C ILE A 86 -2.63 -17.73 8.52
N ARG A 87 -2.99 -17.04 9.61
CA ARG A 87 -2.04 -16.57 10.63
C ARG A 87 -1.24 -17.70 11.25
N TRP A 88 -1.94 -18.79 11.61
CA TRP A 88 -1.32 -19.98 12.19
C TRP A 88 -0.32 -20.61 11.22
N ASN A 89 -0.76 -20.92 10.00
CA ASN A 89 0.08 -21.60 9.01
C ASN A 89 1.30 -20.74 8.59
N ALA A 90 1.14 -19.42 8.50
CA ALA A 90 2.25 -18.51 8.23
C ALA A 90 3.29 -18.52 9.35
N MET A 91 2.84 -18.54 10.61
CA MET A 91 3.72 -18.64 11.79
C MET A 91 4.37 -20.03 11.84
N ALA A 92 3.59 -21.09 11.66
CA ALA A 92 4.08 -22.47 11.67
C ALA A 92 5.19 -22.69 10.63
N MET A 93 5.02 -22.18 9.39
CA MET A 93 6.01 -22.29 8.33
C MET A 93 7.36 -21.67 8.72
N VAL A 94 7.35 -20.47 9.30
CA VAL A 94 8.59 -19.80 9.76
C VAL A 94 9.20 -20.55 10.95
N MET A 95 8.39 -21.00 11.90
CA MET A 95 8.89 -21.77 13.05
C MET A 95 9.52 -23.08 12.62
N ARG A 96 8.84 -23.86 11.74
CA ARG A 96 9.35 -25.16 11.24
C ARG A 96 10.66 -24.98 10.49
N ALA A 97 10.81 -23.93 9.68
CA ALA A 97 12.06 -23.58 9.01
C ALA A 97 13.22 -23.29 9.99
N ASN A 98 12.92 -23.03 11.25
CA ASN A 98 13.92 -22.73 12.29
C ASN A 98 13.93 -23.76 13.44
N LEU A 99 13.31 -24.94 13.26
CA LEU A 99 13.42 -26.05 14.23
C LEU A 99 14.83 -26.67 14.17
N GLY A 100 15.25 -27.23 15.30
CA GLY A 100 16.59 -27.80 15.44
C GLY A 100 17.69 -26.75 15.27
N ASP A 101 18.75 -27.11 14.56
CA ASP A 101 19.92 -26.26 14.30
C ASP A 101 19.75 -25.38 13.05
N SER A 102 18.58 -25.39 12.43
CA SER A 102 18.31 -24.58 11.23
C SER A 102 18.27 -23.08 11.57
N THR A 103 18.90 -22.28 10.72
CA THR A 103 18.97 -20.81 10.81
C THR A 103 18.39 -20.12 9.58
N LEU A 104 17.46 -20.77 8.88
CA LEU A 104 16.89 -20.26 7.64
C LEU A 104 16.21 -18.88 7.79
N GLY A 105 15.77 -18.54 8.98
CA GLY A 105 15.17 -17.24 9.26
C GLY A 105 13.70 -17.14 8.81
N GLY A 106 13.29 -15.96 8.39
CA GLY A 106 11.91 -15.63 8.04
C GLY A 106 11.30 -14.63 9.03
N HIS A 107 10.12 -14.12 8.69
CA HIS A 107 9.45 -13.06 9.45
C HIS A 107 8.02 -13.47 9.80
N ILE A 108 7.71 -13.54 11.10
CA ILE A 108 6.34 -13.79 11.59
C ILE A 108 5.59 -12.46 11.70
N SER A 109 6.18 -11.49 12.36
CA SER A 109 5.51 -10.29 12.87
C SER A 109 4.96 -9.36 11.80
N SER A 110 5.60 -9.28 10.62
CA SER A 110 5.15 -8.40 9.54
C SER A 110 3.83 -8.87 8.95
N PHE A 111 3.71 -10.18 8.65
CA PHE A 111 2.43 -10.71 8.18
C PHE A 111 1.35 -10.64 9.27
N GLN A 112 1.68 -10.94 10.52
CA GLN A 112 0.69 -10.84 11.61
C GLN A 112 0.10 -9.43 11.71
N SER A 113 0.87 -8.38 11.43
CA SER A 113 0.35 -7.01 11.39
C SER A 113 -0.56 -6.75 10.18
N SER A 114 -0.24 -7.29 9.00
CA SER A 114 -0.91 -6.99 7.73
C SER A 114 -2.00 -7.99 7.31
N ALA A 115 -2.18 -9.09 8.06
CA ALA A 115 -3.05 -10.19 7.63
C ALA A 115 -4.49 -9.75 7.30
N THR A 116 -5.08 -8.81 8.04
CA THR A 116 -6.42 -8.28 7.74
C THR A 116 -6.43 -7.46 6.44
N LEU A 117 -5.36 -6.71 6.17
CA LEU A 117 -5.22 -5.91 4.95
C LEU A 117 -5.23 -6.81 3.70
N TYR A 118 -4.45 -7.89 3.73
CA TYR A 118 -4.42 -8.88 2.64
C TYR A 118 -5.73 -9.65 2.53
N ASP A 119 -6.28 -10.11 3.64
CA ASP A 119 -7.49 -10.94 3.65
C ASP A 119 -8.69 -10.22 3.02
N VAL A 120 -8.94 -8.96 3.41
CA VAL A 120 -9.99 -8.13 2.80
C VAL A 120 -9.72 -7.92 1.30
N GLY A 121 -8.47 -7.68 0.91
CA GLY A 121 -8.08 -7.54 -0.49
C GLY A 121 -8.39 -8.79 -1.31
N PHE A 122 -7.95 -9.95 -0.84
CA PHE A 122 -8.18 -11.24 -1.51
C PHE A 122 -9.65 -11.66 -1.55
N ASN A 123 -10.43 -11.28 -0.54
CA ASN A 123 -11.84 -11.68 -0.47
C ASN A 123 -12.75 -10.77 -1.28
N TYR A 124 -12.36 -9.49 -1.58
CA TYR A 124 -13.31 -8.52 -2.14
C TYR A 124 -12.77 -7.66 -3.30
N PHE A 125 -11.47 -7.49 -3.44
CA PHE A 125 -10.93 -6.45 -4.32
C PHE A 125 -9.93 -6.93 -5.35
N PHE A 126 -9.05 -7.89 -5.02
CA PHE A 126 -8.00 -8.32 -5.94
C PHE A 126 -8.57 -9.25 -7.01
N ARG A 127 -8.75 -8.73 -8.21
CA ARG A 127 -9.32 -9.48 -9.33
C ARG A 127 -8.23 -10.24 -10.06
N ALA A 128 -8.43 -11.53 -10.25
CA ALA A 128 -7.58 -12.34 -11.11
C ALA A 128 -7.98 -12.14 -12.59
N ARG A 129 -7.12 -12.61 -13.49
CA ARG A 129 -7.39 -12.57 -14.92
C ARG A 129 -8.48 -13.57 -15.30
N ASN A 130 -9.48 -13.09 -16.05
CA ASN A 130 -10.53 -13.92 -16.63
C ASN A 130 -10.91 -13.39 -18.02
N ALA A 131 -12.04 -13.83 -18.59
CA ALA A 131 -12.51 -13.38 -19.89
C ALA A 131 -12.81 -11.87 -19.94
N ASP A 132 -13.32 -11.31 -18.85
CA ASP A 132 -13.81 -9.94 -18.77
C ASP A 132 -12.80 -8.95 -18.17
N HIS A 133 -11.81 -9.44 -17.43
CA HIS A 133 -10.84 -8.61 -16.70
C HIS A 133 -9.41 -9.14 -16.83
N LYS A 134 -8.46 -8.27 -17.13
CA LYS A 134 -7.03 -8.62 -17.33
C LYS A 134 -6.26 -8.95 -16.05
N GLY A 135 -6.91 -8.89 -14.89
CA GLY A 135 -6.34 -9.15 -13.58
C GLY A 135 -5.59 -7.93 -13.00
N ASP A 136 -5.79 -7.68 -11.71
CA ASP A 136 -5.05 -6.66 -10.97
C ASP A 136 -3.60 -7.08 -10.76
N LEU A 137 -2.74 -6.11 -10.48
CA LEU A 137 -1.32 -6.32 -10.23
C LEU A 137 -1.02 -6.07 -8.75
N LEU A 138 -0.34 -7.04 -8.12
CA LEU A 138 -0.08 -7.03 -6.68
C LEU A 138 1.41 -6.99 -6.39
N TYR A 139 1.89 -5.89 -5.83
CA TYR A 139 3.20 -5.76 -5.21
C TYR A 139 3.07 -6.13 -3.74
N ILE A 140 3.36 -7.38 -3.42
CA ILE A 140 3.28 -7.90 -2.06
C ILE A 140 4.53 -7.50 -1.28
N GLN A 141 4.37 -6.90 -0.09
CA GLN A 141 5.51 -6.63 0.79
C GLN A 141 6.30 -7.91 1.04
N GLY A 142 7.61 -7.89 0.79
CA GLY A 142 8.46 -9.08 0.84
C GLY A 142 8.34 -9.87 2.14
N HIS A 143 8.34 -9.18 3.28
CA HIS A 143 8.22 -9.78 4.61
C HIS A 143 6.87 -10.47 4.88
N SER A 144 5.86 -10.23 4.04
CA SER A 144 4.53 -10.85 4.16
C SER A 144 4.36 -12.13 3.33
N ALA A 145 5.38 -12.54 2.58
CA ALA A 145 5.33 -13.76 1.75
C ALA A 145 4.83 -15.01 2.49
N PRO A 146 5.21 -15.27 3.78
CA PRO A 146 4.70 -16.41 4.52
C PRO A 146 3.18 -16.50 4.58
N GLY A 147 2.50 -15.36 4.74
CA GLY A 147 1.04 -15.31 4.79
C GLY A 147 0.39 -15.59 3.44
N ILE A 148 1.04 -15.21 2.35
CA ILE A 148 0.55 -15.48 1.00
C ILE A 148 0.69 -16.97 0.67
N TYR A 149 1.79 -17.60 1.06
CA TYR A 149 1.98 -19.05 0.95
C TYR A 149 0.96 -19.82 1.82
N ALA A 150 0.74 -19.38 3.06
CA ALA A 150 -0.24 -19.97 3.96
C ALA A 150 -1.67 -19.90 3.39
N ARG A 151 -2.04 -18.77 2.75
CA ARG A 151 -3.32 -18.66 2.05
C ARG A 151 -3.38 -19.61 0.85
N SER A 152 -2.33 -19.68 0.05
CA SER A 152 -2.26 -20.60 -1.11
C SER A 152 -2.32 -22.06 -0.69
N TYR A 153 -1.80 -22.41 0.48
CA TYR A 153 -1.97 -23.73 1.08
C TYR A 153 -3.44 -24.03 1.41
N LEU A 154 -4.15 -23.10 2.04
CA LEU A 154 -5.59 -23.26 2.28
C LEU A 154 -6.40 -23.36 0.98
N GLU A 155 -6.03 -22.61 -0.05
CA GLU A 155 -6.64 -22.66 -1.38
C GLU A 155 -6.32 -23.99 -2.14
N GLY A 156 -5.42 -24.83 -1.60
CA GLY A 156 -5.02 -26.10 -2.22
C GLY A 156 -3.99 -25.95 -3.35
N ARG A 157 -3.35 -24.79 -3.48
CA ARG A 157 -2.31 -24.51 -4.50
C ARG A 157 -0.91 -24.92 -4.08
N LEU A 158 -0.70 -25.04 -2.79
CA LEU A 158 0.54 -25.52 -2.17
C LEU A 158 0.20 -26.68 -1.21
N ASN A 159 1.16 -27.55 -0.99
CA ASN A 159 1.08 -28.65 -0.02
C ASN A 159 2.08 -28.44 1.14
N GLU A 160 2.02 -29.29 2.15
CA GLU A 160 2.87 -29.20 3.35
C GLU A 160 4.35 -29.37 3.04
N GLU A 161 4.68 -30.28 2.11
CA GLU A 161 6.06 -30.51 1.70
C GLU A 161 6.67 -29.25 1.08
N GLN A 162 5.89 -28.52 0.27
CA GLN A 162 6.34 -27.25 -0.28
C GLN A 162 6.51 -26.17 0.80
N LEU A 163 5.60 -26.11 1.79
CA LEU A 163 5.73 -25.18 2.92
C LEU A 163 6.98 -25.48 3.76
N ASP A 164 7.33 -26.76 3.95
CA ASP A 164 8.53 -27.17 4.70
C ASP A 164 9.83 -26.80 3.97
N LYS A 165 9.76 -26.57 2.65
CA LYS A 165 10.88 -26.06 1.85
C LYS A 165 10.94 -24.53 1.76
N PHE A 166 10.29 -23.82 2.65
CA PHE A 166 10.36 -22.35 2.72
C PHE A 166 11.80 -21.87 2.92
N ARG A 167 12.26 -20.93 2.11
CA ARG A 167 13.62 -20.36 2.09
C ARG A 167 14.71 -21.37 1.68
N GLN A 168 14.36 -22.38 0.90
CA GLN A 168 15.27 -23.40 0.39
C GLN A 168 15.27 -23.42 -1.15
N GLU A 169 15.09 -22.25 -1.77
CA GLU A 169 15.06 -22.07 -3.22
C GLU A 169 16.38 -22.45 -3.91
N VAL A 170 17.49 -22.47 -3.19
CA VAL A 170 18.80 -22.92 -3.70
C VAL A 170 18.76 -24.38 -4.19
N ASP A 171 17.94 -25.21 -3.59
CA ASP A 171 17.79 -26.62 -3.95
C ASP A 171 16.91 -26.83 -5.22
N GLY A 172 16.36 -25.75 -5.78
CA GLY A 172 15.64 -25.73 -7.05
C GLY A 172 14.13 -25.97 -6.96
N ASP A 173 13.60 -26.45 -5.83
CA ASP A 173 12.18 -26.76 -5.62
C ASP A 173 11.59 -26.12 -4.33
N GLY A 174 12.35 -25.26 -3.66
CA GLY A 174 11.95 -24.56 -2.46
C GLY A 174 11.07 -23.34 -2.74
N LEU A 175 10.23 -22.96 -1.77
CA LEU A 175 9.51 -21.70 -1.83
C LEU A 175 10.48 -20.53 -1.63
N SER A 176 10.39 -19.52 -2.50
CA SER A 176 11.29 -18.38 -2.44
C SER A 176 11.16 -17.61 -1.13
N SER A 177 12.29 -17.16 -0.61
CA SER A 177 12.37 -16.38 0.63
C SER A 177 11.49 -15.13 0.60
N TYR A 178 11.43 -14.51 -0.58
CA TYR A 178 10.66 -13.30 -0.88
C TYR A 178 10.03 -13.40 -2.27
N PRO A 179 9.02 -12.60 -2.59
CA PRO A 179 8.44 -12.58 -3.94
C PRO A 179 9.51 -12.39 -5.03
N HIS A 180 9.62 -13.33 -5.96
CA HIS A 180 10.53 -13.23 -7.08
C HIS A 180 10.05 -14.08 -8.27
N PRO A 181 9.70 -13.45 -9.43
CA PRO A 181 9.18 -14.16 -10.60
C PRO A 181 10.14 -15.16 -11.23
N TRP A 182 11.46 -14.99 -11.09
CA TRP A 182 12.45 -15.95 -11.62
C TRP A 182 12.48 -17.24 -10.82
N LEU A 183 12.23 -17.16 -9.52
CA LEU A 183 12.23 -18.33 -8.64
C LEU A 183 10.90 -19.08 -8.68
N MET A 184 9.80 -18.36 -8.89
CA MET A 184 8.45 -18.91 -9.01
C MET A 184 7.70 -18.22 -10.16
N PRO A 185 8.00 -18.58 -11.45
CA PRO A 185 7.61 -17.80 -12.63
C PRO A 185 6.10 -17.76 -12.91
N GLU A 186 5.35 -18.77 -12.49
CA GLU A 186 3.88 -18.81 -12.65
C GLU A 186 3.13 -18.24 -11.44
N TYR A 187 3.85 -17.93 -10.35
CA TYR A 187 3.27 -17.53 -9.09
C TYR A 187 3.45 -16.03 -8.80
N TRP A 188 4.69 -15.57 -8.59
CA TRP A 188 4.97 -14.19 -8.25
C TRP A 188 4.92 -13.26 -9.46
N GLN A 189 4.21 -12.13 -9.31
CA GLN A 189 4.11 -11.15 -10.40
C GLN A 189 5.34 -10.24 -10.46
N PHE A 190 5.86 -9.82 -9.30
CA PHE A 190 6.94 -8.84 -9.19
C PHE A 190 7.97 -9.24 -8.12
N PRO A 191 9.25 -8.83 -8.28
CA PRO A 191 10.24 -8.94 -7.23
C PRO A 191 10.06 -7.78 -6.23
N THR A 192 9.90 -8.09 -4.95
CA THR A 192 9.71 -7.09 -3.88
C THR A 192 10.64 -7.33 -2.69
N VAL A 193 11.77 -7.98 -2.94
CA VAL A 193 12.75 -8.32 -1.89
C VAL A 193 13.52 -7.10 -1.40
N SER A 194 13.95 -6.21 -2.28
CA SER A 194 14.63 -4.97 -1.92
C SER A 194 13.61 -3.93 -1.49
N MET A 195 13.74 -3.47 -0.24
CA MET A 195 12.87 -2.42 0.28
C MET A 195 13.03 -1.12 -0.52
N GLY A 196 11.91 -0.45 -0.75
CA GLY A 196 11.84 0.76 -1.58
C GLY A 196 11.63 0.51 -3.07
N LEU A 197 12.16 -0.58 -3.64
CA LEU A 197 12.00 -0.86 -5.07
C LEU A 197 10.58 -1.29 -5.44
N GLY A 198 9.86 -1.96 -4.55
CA GLY A 198 8.46 -2.33 -4.78
C GLY A 198 7.55 -1.13 -5.06
N PRO A 199 7.49 -0.12 -4.16
CA PRO A 199 6.72 1.10 -4.38
C PRO A 199 7.16 1.86 -5.65
N LEU A 200 8.46 2.00 -5.89
CA LEU A 200 8.96 2.66 -7.10
C LEU A 200 8.51 1.95 -8.38
N GLN A 201 8.67 0.63 -8.44
CA GLN A 201 8.22 -0.18 -9.59
C GLN A 201 6.71 -0.11 -9.78
N ALA A 202 5.92 -0.09 -8.69
CA ALA A 202 4.46 -0.01 -8.78
C ALA A 202 4.00 1.32 -9.40
N ILE A 203 4.67 2.43 -9.12
CA ILE A 203 4.42 3.73 -9.74
C ILE A 203 4.70 3.65 -11.24
N TYR A 204 5.87 3.16 -11.64
CA TYR A 204 6.21 3.03 -13.07
C TYR A 204 5.30 2.02 -13.78
N GLN A 205 4.91 0.93 -13.12
CA GLN A 205 3.95 -0.02 -13.70
C GLN A 205 2.61 0.64 -13.99
N ALA A 206 2.07 1.41 -13.04
CA ALA A 206 0.82 2.14 -13.22
C ALA A 206 0.92 3.19 -14.34
N HIS A 207 2.05 3.90 -14.39
CA HIS A 207 2.34 4.90 -15.42
C HIS A 207 2.43 4.26 -16.83
N VAL A 208 3.22 3.19 -16.97
CA VAL A 208 3.37 2.47 -18.25
C VAL A 208 2.04 1.87 -18.72
N MET A 209 1.19 1.40 -17.80
CA MET A 209 -0.16 0.92 -18.17
C MET A 209 -1.00 2.03 -18.80
N LYS A 210 -0.99 3.26 -18.27
CA LYS A 210 -1.68 4.41 -18.87
C LYS A 210 -1.06 4.81 -20.21
N TYR A 211 0.27 4.87 -20.25
CA TYR A 211 1.02 5.13 -21.48
C TYR A 211 0.64 4.16 -22.62
N LEU A 212 0.66 2.85 -22.36
CA LEU A 212 0.31 1.85 -23.36
C LEU A 212 -1.17 1.94 -23.79
N SER A 213 -2.05 2.26 -22.84
CA SER A 213 -3.48 2.43 -23.12
C SER A 213 -3.73 3.66 -24.01
N GLN A 214 -3.13 4.80 -23.72
CA GLN A 214 -3.28 6.03 -24.49
C GLN A 214 -2.66 5.91 -25.89
N ARG A 215 -1.65 5.07 -26.07
CA ARG A 215 -1.08 4.72 -27.36
C ARG A 215 -1.87 3.64 -28.13
N GLY A 216 -2.95 3.11 -27.57
CA GLY A 216 -3.73 2.04 -28.21
C GLY A 216 -3.01 0.68 -28.29
N LEU A 217 -1.89 0.50 -27.58
CA LEU A 217 -1.10 -0.74 -27.59
C LEU A 217 -1.62 -1.80 -26.62
N SER A 218 -2.29 -1.37 -25.56
CA SER A 218 -2.90 -2.27 -24.57
C SER A 218 -4.07 -1.58 -23.91
N ASP A 219 -5.21 -2.22 -23.89
CA ASP A 219 -6.32 -1.77 -23.07
C ASP A 219 -6.09 -2.26 -21.63
N ALA A 220 -5.79 -1.35 -20.71
CA ALA A 220 -5.66 -1.65 -19.30
C ALA A 220 -7.02 -1.81 -18.61
N GLY A 221 -8.10 -1.28 -19.20
CA GLY A 221 -9.42 -1.25 -18.58
C GLY A 221 -9.39 -0.55 -17.22
N ASP A 222 -10.05 -1.15 -16.25
CA ASP A 222 -10.11 -0.67 -14.85
C ASP A 222 -9.14 -1.42 -13.91
N ARG A 223 -8.11 -2.10 -14.46
CA ARG A 223 -7.07 -2.77 -13.66
C ARG A 223 -6.45 -1.84 -12.65
N LYS A 224 -6.23 -2.36 -11.46
CA LYS A 224 -5.52 -1.65 -10.39
C LYS A 224 -4.13 -2.24 -10.17
N VAL A 225 -3.20 -1.38 -9.80
CA VAL A 225 -1.90 -1.73 -9.25
C VAL A 225 -1.98 -1.51 -7.75
N TRP A 226 -1.91 -2.57 -6.98
CA TRP A 226 -1.88 -2.55 -5.53
C TRP A 226 -0.46 -2.73 -5.04
N CYS A 227 0.01 -1.85 -4.16
CA CYS A 227 1.33 -1.96 -3.57
C CYS A 227 1.25 -1.93 -2.04
N PHE A 228 1.73 -3.00 -1.43
CA PHE A 228 1.82 -3.13 0.03
C PHE A 228 3.21 -2.76 0.50
N VAL A 229 3.29 -1.78 1.39
CA VAL A 229 4.53 -1.18 1.86
C VAL A 229 4.53 -1.13 3.39
N GLY A 230 5.68 -1.35 4.02
CA GLY A 230 5.85 -1.07 5.45
C GLY A 230 6.10 0.41 5.72
N ASP A 231 5.66 0.90 6.88
CA ASP A 231 5.94 2.29 7.29
C ASP A 231 7.44 2.57 7.43
N GLY A 232 8.23 1.61 7.92
CA GLY A 232 9.69 1.71 7.94
C GLY A 232 10.32 1.65 6.55
N GLU A 233 9.72 0.97 5.58
CA GLU A 233 10.15 0.94 4.18
C GLU A 233 10.00 2.30 3.50
N MET A 234 9.12 3.15 4.00
CA MET A 234 8.96 4.51 3.49
C MET A 234 10.15 5.44 3.81
N ASP A 235 11.09 5.00 4.67
CA ASP A 235 12.35 5.72 4.91
C ASP A 235 13.38 5.51 3.76
N GLU A 236 13.16 4.51 2.89
CA GLU A 236 14.04 4.30 1.74
C GLU A 236 13.82 5.41 0.69
N PRO A 237 14.89 6.03 0.16
CA PRO A 237 14.77 7.06 -0.87
C PRO A 237 13.97 6.61 -2.09
N GLU A 238 14.11 5.35 -2.48
CA GLU A 238 13.38 4.74 -3.60
C GLU A 238 11.87 4.72 -3.37
N SER A 239 11.42 4.49 -2.13
CA SER A 239 9.99 4.52 -1.79
C SER A 239 9.36 5.88 -2.06
N GLN A 240 10.13 6.97 -1.91
CA GLN A 240 9.67 8.34 -2.07
C GLN A 240 9.98 8.93 -3.46
N GLY A 241 10.91 8.32 -4.20
CA GLY A 241 11.51 8.89 -5.40
C GLY A 241 10.55 9.27 -6.52
N ALA A 242 9.41 8.59 -6.66
CA ALA A 242 8.46 8.84 -7.74
C ALA A 242 7.04 9.21 -7.24
N ILE A 243 6.85 9.50 -5.96
CA ILE A 243 5.54 9.86 -5.40
C ILE A 243 4.95 11.07 -6.12
N ALA A 244 5.76 12.12 -6.36
CA ALA A 244 5.34 13.32 -7.05
C ALA A 244 4.96 13.05 -8.53
N LEU A 245 5.68 12.14 -9.20
CA LEU A 245 5.33 11.71 -10.56
C LEU A 245 3.94 11.07 -10.59
N ALA A 246 3.64 10.18 -9.64
CA ALA A 246 2.35 9.52 -9.60
C ALA A 246 1.18 10.50 -9.45
N GLY A 247 1.34 11.55 -8.62
CA GLY A 247 0.36 12.63 -8.48
C GLY A 247 0.22 13.45 -9.77
N ARG A 248 1.34 13.90 -10.35
CA ARG A 248 1.36 14.68 -11.59
C ARG A 248 0.72 13.95 -12.77
N GLU A 249 0.97 12.64 -12.90
CA GLU A 249 0.41 11.81 -13.96
C GLU A 249 -1.01 11.29 -13.64
N ASN A 250 -1.61 11.72 -12.53
CA ASN A 250 -2.97 11.34 -12.12
C ASN A 250 -3.20 9.82 -12.15
N LEU A 251 -2.28 9.03 -11.57
CA LEU A 251 -2.30 7.57 -11.64
C LEU A 251 -3.42 6.95 -10.78
N ASP A 252 -4.67 7.17 -11.14
CA ASP A 252 -5.85 6.66 -10.41
C ASP A 252 -6.05 5.13 -10.51
N ASN A 253 -5.19 4.46 -11.23
CA ASN A 253 -5.05 3.01 -11.26
C ASN A 253 -4.07 2.48 -10.19
N LEU A 254 -3.44 3.35 -9.38
CA LEU A 254 -2.46 3.01 -8.36
C LEU A 254 -3.04 3.17 -6.95
N ILE A 255 -2.89 2.13 -6.13
CA ILE A 255 -3.31 2.13 -4.72
C ILE A 255 -2.14 1.61 -3.86
N PHE A 256 -1.62 2.47 -2.97
CA PHE A 256 -0.69 2.06 -1.94
C PHE A 256 -1.44 1.70 -0.67
N VAL A 257 -1.04 0.61 -0.02
CA VAL A 257 -1.50 0.21 1.31
C VAL A 257 -0.29 0.18 2.23
N ILE A 258 -0.14 1.19 3.06
CA ILE A 258 0.98 1.28 3.99
C ILE A 258 0.57 0.65 5.32
N ASN A 259 1.24 -0.43 5.66
CA ASN A 259 1.09 -1.13 6.93
C ASN A 259 1.85 -0.36 8.03
N CYS A 260 1.15 0.61 8.64
CA CYS A 260 1.70 1.46 9.70
C CYS A 260 1.67 0.72 11.04
N ASN A 261 2.58 -0.23 11.21
CA ASN A 261 2.74 -0.96 12.47
C ASN A 261 3.61 -0.22 13.49
N LEU A 262 4.14 0.95 13.14
CA LEU A 262 4.91 1.90 13.93
C LEU A 262 6.34 1.44 14.28
N GLN A 263 6.78 0.29 13.76
CA GLN A 263 8.06 -0.30 14.13
C GLN A 263 8.90 -0.73 12.92
N ARG A 264 10.18 -0.48 12.98
CA ARG A 264 11.24 -1.05 12.12
C ARG A 264 11.99 -2.18 12.85
N LEU A 265 13.26 -2.46 12.48
CA LEU A 265 14.02 -3.57 13.07
C LEU A 265 14.27 -3.41 14.57
N ASP A 266 14.79 -2.26 14.98
CA ASP A 266 15.33 -2.05 16.32
C ASP A 266 14.39 -1.28 17.25
N GLY A 267 13.28 -0.76 16.73
CA GLY A 267 12.38 0.06 17.53
C GLY A 267 11.32 0.79 16.71
N PRO A 268 10.73 1.88 17.23
CA PRO A 268 9.71 2.65 16.53
C PRO A 268 10.29 3.37 15.30
N VAL A 269 9.44 3.54 14.26
CA VAL A 269 9.80 4.33 13.08
C VAL A 269 9.95 5.81 13.46
N ARG A 270 9.00 6.34 14.23
CA ARG A 270 8.99 7.72 14.74
C ARG A 270 8.57 7.77 16.20
N GLY A 271 9.45 7.34 17.11
CA GLY A 271 9.12 7.22 18.52
C GLY A 271 8.53 8.50 19.15
N ASN A 272 9.14 9.65 18.89
CA ASN A 272 8.72 10.96 19.39
C ASN A 272 7.81 11.73 18.41
N GLY A 273 7.33 11.10 17.35
CA GLY A 273 6.46 11.68 16.34
C GLY A 273 5.31 10.76 15.99
N LYS A 274 4.70 10.98 14.83
CA LYS A 274 3.64 10.16 14.25
C LYS A 274 3.89 9.92 12.77
N ILE A 275 4.33 8.72 12.42
CA ILE A 275 4.64 8.36 11.02
C ILE A 275 3.44 8.52 10.10
N ILE A 276 2.23 8.23 10.56
CA ILE A 276 1.00 8.38 9.76
C ILE A 276 0.78 9.85 9.37
N GLN A 277 1.02 10.78 10.31
CA GLN A 277 0.86 12.21 10.04
C GLN A 277 1.96 12.74 9.11
N GLU A 278 3.19 12.27 9.28
CA GLU A 278 4.30 12.59 8.38
C GLU A 278 3.99 12.12 6.95
N LEU A 279 3.61 10.86 6.78
CA LEU A 279 3.26 10.31 5.47
C LEU A 279 2.00 10.97 4.87
N GLU A 280 1.00 11.31 5.68
CA GLU A 280 -0.16 12.08 5.21
C GLU A 280 0.30 13.37 4.53
N GLY A 281 1.20 14.12 5.18
CA GLY A 281 1.77 15.36 4.65
C GLY A 281 2.51 15.16 3.33
N VAL A 282 3.37 14.15 3.25
CA VAL A 282 4.14 13.81 2.04
C VAL A 282 3.22 13.49 0.87
N PHE A 283 2.26 12.59 1.05
CA PHE A 283 1.37 12.15 -0.03
C PHE A 283 0.39 13.24 -0.45
N ARG A 284 -0.18 14.00 0.48
CA ARG A 284 -1.05 15.15 0.14
C ARG A 284 -0.29 16.21 -0.64
N GLY A 285 0.94 16.55 -0.20
CA GLY A 285 1.80 17.49 -0.91
C GLY A 285 2.15 17.07 -2.33
N ALA A 286 2.17 15.77 -2.59
CA ALA A 286 2.42 15.18 -3.90
C ALA A 286 1.14 14.96 -4.74
N GLY A 287 -0.03 15.41 -4.29
CA GLY A 287 -1.28 15.33 -5.04
C GLY A 287 -2.02 13.97 -4.95
N TRP A 288 -1.75 13.18 -3.93
CA TRP A 288 -2.44 11.90 -3.71
C TRP A 288 -3.73 12.07 -2.89
N ASN A 289 -4.71 11.22 -3.16
CA ASN A 289 -5.82 10.96 -2.26
C ASN A 289 -5.33 10.12 -1.07
N VAL A 290 -5.50 10.64 0.16
CA VAL A 290 -5.01 9.98 1.38
C VAL A 290 -6.19 9.50 2.22
N ILE A 291 -6.21 8.22 2.54
CA ILE A 291 -7.21 7.57 3.39
C ILE A 291 -6.51 7.01 4.64
N LYS A 292 -6.78 7.58 5.81
CA LYS A 292 -6.29 7.06 7.08
C LYS A 292 -7.26 6.05 7.67
N VAL A 293 -6.74 4.92 8.14
CA VAL A 293 -7.46 3.83 8.84
C VAL A 293 -6.78 3.62 10.18
N VAL A 294 -7.06 4.50 11.14
CA VAL A 294 -6.34 4.59 12.42
C VAL A 294 -7.02 3.76 13.51
N TRP A 295 -8.34 3.92 13.65
CA TRP A 295 -9.12 3.35 14.74
C TRP A 295 -10.12 2.31 14.25
N GLY A 296 -10.19 1.17 14.95
CA GLY A 296 -11.20 0.15 14.74
C GLY A 296 -12.58 0.59 15.26
N ARG A 297 -13.63 -0.11 14.82
CA ARG A 297 -15.03 0.23 15.12
C ARG A 297 -15.38 0.31 16.61
N LEU A 298 -14.63 -0.35 17.50
CA LEU A 298 -14.88 -0.26 18.95
C LEU A 298 -14.56 1.13 19.52
N TRP A 299 -13.79 1.96 18.81
CA TRP A 299 -13.58 3.36 19.13
C TRP A 299 -14.74 4.27 18.72
N ASP A 300 -15.58 3.85 17.77
CA ASP A 300 -16.64 4.71 17.22
C ASP A 300 -17.64 5.21 18.30
N PRO A 301 -18.07 4.38 19.28
CA PRO A 301 -18.94 4.85 20.36
C PRO A 301 -18.27 5.90 21.26
N LEU A 302 -16.98 5.77 21.53
CA LEU A 302 -16.21 6.72 22.34
C LEU A 302 -16.05 8.05 21.59
N LEU A 303 -15.67 7.99 20.32
CA LEU A 303 -15.57 9.18 19.47
C LEU A 303 -16.92 9.89 19.29
N LYS A 304 -18.04 9.15 19.25
CA LYS A 304 -19.37 9.73 19.21
C LYS A 304 -19.76 10.42 20.53
N LYS A 305 -19.25 9.91 21.67
CA LYS A 305 -19.46 10.52 23.00
C LYS A 305 -18.60 11.77 23.21
N ASP A 306 -17.50 11.93 22.49
CA ASP A 306 -16.54 13.03 22.62
C ASP A 306 -17.10 14.34 22.06
N LYS A 307 -17.95 15.00 22.83
CA LYS A 307 -18.56 16.29 22.46
C LYS A 307 -17.61 17.48 22.64
N SER A 308 -16.68 17.36 23.58
CA SER A 308 -15.68 18.39 23.86
C SER A 308 -14.47 18.35 22.92
N GLY A 309 -14.28 17.23 22.17
CA GLY A 309 -13.08 17.02 21.37
C GLY A 309 -11.85 16.58 22.19
N LEU A 310 -11.99 16.34 23.50
CA LEU A 310 -10.88 16.02 24.38
C LEU A 310 -10.24 14.66 24.08
N LEU A 311 -11.05 13.66 23.69
CA LEU A 311 -10.53 12.36 23.24
C LEU A 311 -9.73 12.53 21.94
N GLN A 312 -10.25 13.32 20.99
CA GLN A 312 -9.52 13.64 19.75
C GLN A 312 -8.21 14.35 20.07
N GLN A 313 -8.22 15.35 20.95
CA GLN A 313 -7.03 16.05 21.40
C GLN A 313 -6.00 15.06 21.98
N ARG A 314 -6.42 14.15 22.86
CA ARG A 314 -5.53 13.12 23.43
C ARG A 314 -4.95 12.20 22.36
N MET A 315 -5.73 11.84 21.34
CA MET A 315 -5.25 11.08 20.20
C MET A 315 -4.22 11.85 19.36
N ASP A 316 -4.38 13.16 19.22
CA ASP A 316 -3.46 14.02 18.50
C ASP A 316 -2.18 14.29 19.30
N GLU A 317 -2.23 14.32 20.62
CA GLU A 317 -1.06 14.51 21.50
C GLU A 317 -0.14 13.28 21.55
N ALA A 318 -0.73 12.08 21.65
CA ALA A 318 0.03 10.84 21.86
C ALA A 318 0.96 10.56 20.68
N VAL A 319 2.23 10.26 20.96
CA VAL A 319 3.24 9.90 19.97
C VAL A 319 3.29 8.39 19.71
N ASP A 320 3.96 7.98 18.63
CA ASP A 320 3.99 6.57 18.21
C ASP A 320 4.62 5.64 19.27
N GLY A 321 5.60 6.11 20.02
CA GLY A 321 6.19 5.37 21.15
C GLY A 321 5.18 5.09 22.27
N GLU A 322 4.30 6.04 22.60
CA GLU A 322 3.21 5.81 23.55
C GLU A 322 2.20 4.81 22.97
N TYR A 323 1.82 4.96 21.70
CA TYR A 323 0.91 4.01 21.05
C TYR A 323 1.47 2.58 20.97
N GLN A 324 2.78 2.43 20.86
CA GLN A 324 3.43 1.13 20.97
C GLN A 324 3.26 0.57 22.39
N ASN A 325 3.53 1.36 23.42
CA ASN A 325 3.41 0.96 24.82
C ASN A 325 1.98 0.53 25.18
N TYR A 326 0.94 1.23 24.69
CA TYR A 326 -0.45 0.85 24.93
C TYR A 326 -0.83 -0.53 24.35
N LYS A 327 -0.05 -1.10 23.45
CA LYS A 327 -0.29 -2.43 22.89
C LYS A 327 0.72 -3.48 23.35
N SER A 328 1.86 -3.07 23.88
CA SER A 328 2.82 -3.98 24.53
C SER A 328 2.46 -4.30 26.00
N HIS A 329 1.54 -3.52 26.59
CA HIS A 329 1.01 -3.69 27.93
C HIS A 329 -0.50 -4.04 27.87
N ASP A 330 -1.11 -4.20 29.04
CA ASP A 330 -2.52 -4.53 29.18
C ASP A 330 -3.46 -3.32 29.12
N GLY A 331 -4.76 -3.55 29.32
CA GLY A 331 -5.76 -2.49 29.32
C GLY A 331 -5.67 -1.59 30.55
N ALA A 332 -5.20 -2.08 31.70
CA ALA A 332 -4.98 -1.27 32.88
C ALA A 332 -3.93 -0.18 32.62
N TYR A 333 -2.82 -0.55 31.99
CA TYR A 333 -1.80 0.41 31.55
C TYR A 333 -2.38 1.48 30.61
N THR A 334 -3.19 1.07 29.63
CA THR A 334 -3.84 2.00 28.68
C THR A 334 -4.84 2.92 29.40
N ARG A 335 -5.61 2.39 30.37
CA ARG A 335 -6.52 3.18 31.21
C ARG A 335 -5.76 4.27 31.94
N GLU A 336 -4.67 3.91 32.62
CA GLU A 336 -3.87 4.84 33.42
C GLU A 336 -3.17 5.89 32.55
N HIS A 337 -2.45 5.46 31.51
CA HIS A 337 -1.51 6.33 30.79
C HIS A 337 -2.13 7.04 29.58
N PHE A 338 -3.18 6.50 28.95
CA PHE A 338 -3.89 7.16 27.87
C PHE A 338 -5.09 7.95 28.36
N PHE A 339 -6.07 7.25 28.97
CA PHE A 339 -7.29 7.91 29.45
C PHE A 339 -7.04 8.70 30.74
N GLY A 340 -6.14 8.23 31.60
CA GLY A 340 -5.81 8.84 32.88
C GLY A 340 -5.13 10.20 32.81
N LYS A 341 -4.69 10.62 31.60
CA LYS A 341 -4.15 11.95 31.42
C LYS A 341 -5.18 13.08 31.69
N TYR A 342 -6.45 12.75 31.48
CA TYR A 342 -7.57 13.68 31.71
C TYR A 342 -8.68 12.97 32.50
N PRO A 343 -9.15 13.56 33.63
CA PRO A 343 -10.20 12.96 34.44
C PRO A 343 -11.50 12.68 33.67
N GLU A 344 -11.84 13.52 32.71
CA GLU A 344 -13.02 13.38 31.87
C GLU A 344 -12.93 12.15 30.95
N LEU A 345 -11.74 11.80 30.50
CA LEU A 345 -11.52 10.60 29.69
C LEU A 345 -11.57 9.34 30.54
N LEU A 346 -11.07 9.36 31.79
CA LEU A 346 -11.29 8.26 32.74
C LEU A 346 -12.77 8.01 32.98
N LYS A 347 -13.56 9.07 33.17
CA LYS A 347 -15.00 8.97 33.34
C LYS A 347 -15.69 8.43 32.09
N MET A 348 -15.20 8.75 30.90
CA MET A 348 -15.75 8.25 29.63
C MET A 348 -15.67 6.70 29.53
N VAL A 349 -14.69 6.09 30.17
CA VAL A 349 -14.41 4.63 30.15
C VAL A 349 -14.62 3.94 31.49
N GLU A 350 -15.33 4.58 32.46
CA GLU A 350 -15.52 4.04 33.82
C GLU A 350 -16.25 2.69 33.83
N ASP A 351 -17.19 2.48 32.93
CA ASP A 351 -17.97 1.24 32.77
C ASP A 351 -17.25 0.14 31.96
N MET A 352 -16.09 0.42 31.37
CA MET A 352 -15.32 -0.53 30.57
C MET A 352 -14.36 -1.29 31.45
N THR A 353 -14.26 -2.60 31.26
CA THR A 353 -13.21 -3.41 31.87
C THR A 353 -11.85 -3.13 31.22
N ASP A 354 -10.75 -3.52 31.86
CA ASP A 354 -9.41 -3.41 31.25
C ASP A 354 -9.29 -4.28 30.00
N GLU A 355 -9.96 -5.42 29.95
CA GLU A 355 -10.06 -6.24 28.75
C GLU A 355 -10.80 -5.51 27.60
N ASP A 356 -11.87 -4.79 27.90
CA ASP A 356 -12.58 -3.99 26.89
C ASP A 356 -11.69 -2.89 26.33
N ILE A 357 -10.90 -2.20 27.19
CA ILE A 357 -9.93 -1.20 26.77
C ILE A 357 -8.82 -1.83 25.92
N TYR A 358 -8.30 -3.00 26.31
CA TYR A 358 -7.30 -3.71 25.51
C TYR A 358 -7.82 -4.09 24.12
N ARG A 359 -9.12 -4.43 24.03
CA ARG A 359 -9.81 -4.75 22.76
C ARG A 359 -10.06 -3.55 21.86
N LEU A 360 -9.90 -2.32 22.32
CA LEU A 360 -9.91 -1.11 21.48
C LEU A 360 -8.76 -1.21 20.47
N ASN A 361 -9.07 -1.73 19.29
CA ASN A 361 -8.07 -2.11 18.31
C ASN A 361 -7.78 -0.99 17.30
N ARG A 362 -6.67 -1.13 16.58
CA ARG A 362 -6.27 -0.23 15.49
C ARG A 362 -7.06 -0.58 14.21
N GLY A 363 -7.30 0.43 13.38
CA GLY A 363 -8.17 0.32 12.20
C GLY A 363 -7.72 -0.73 11.18
N GLY A 364 -6.41 -0.90 10.98
CA GLY A 364 -5.85 -1.90 10.06
C GLY A 364 -6.11 -3.37 10.47
N HIS A 365 -6.58 -3.61 11.71
CA HIS A 365 -7.04 -4.92 12.16
C HIS A 365 -8.56 -5.09 12.10
N ASP A 366 -9.30 -4.04 11.72
CA ASP A 366 -10.75 -4.08 11.61
C ASP A 366 -11.16 -4.26 10.14
N PRO A 367 -11.69 -5.43 9.74
CA PRO A 367 -12.03 -5.70 8.34
C PRO A 367 -13.09 -4.75 7.78
N TYR A 368 -14.00 -4.23 8.59
CA TYR A 368 -15.00 -3.25 8.12
C TYR A 368 -14.35 -1.92 7.73
N LYS A 369 -13.42 -1.43 8.56
CA LYS A 369 -12.68 -0.18 8.30
C LYS A 369 -11.79 -0.33 7.06
N VAL A 370 -11.10 -1.47 6.94
CA VAL A 370 -10.27 -1.78 5.77
C VAL A 370 -11.12 -1.91 4.50
N PHE A 371 -12.27 -2.61 4.58
CA PHE A 371 -13.19 -2.74 3.44
C PHE A 371 -13.69 -1.37 2.96
N ALA A 372 -14.12 -0.50 3.88
CA ALA A 372 -14.57 0.85 3.55
C ALA A 372 -13.48 1.67 2.85
N ALA A 373 -12.23 1.58 3.33
CA ALA A 373 -11.08 2.26 2.73
C ALA A 373 -10.78 1.73 1.31
N TYR A 374 -10.79 0.41 1.11
CA TYR A 374 -10.54 -0.20 -0.20
C TYR A 374 -11.65 0.12 -1.19
N ALA A 375 -12.91 0.10 -0.74
CA ALA A 375 -14.07 0.47 -1.55
C ALA A 375 -14.00 1.95 -2.00
N ALA A 376 -13.56 2.85 -1.13
CA ALA A 376 -13.35 4.25 -1.48
C ALA A 376 -12.17 4.41 -2.46
N ALA A 377 -11.04 3.76 -2.20
CA ALA A 377 -9.84 3.81 -3.03
C ALA A 377 -10.08 3.30 -4.46
N THR A 378 -10.82 2.20 -4.63
CA THR A 378 -11.12 1.63 -5.95
C THR A 378 -12.05 2.50 -6.79
N LYS A 379 -12.90 3.29 -6.15
CA LYS A 379 -13.84 4.22 -6.82
C LYS A 379 -13.23 5.58 -7.12
N HIS A 380 -12.15 5.95 -6.42
CA HIS A 380 -11.51 7.25 -6.60
C HIS A 380 -10.93 7.40 -8.00
N LYS A 381 -11.06 8.59 -8.59
CA LYS A 381 -10.59 8.93 -9.93
C LYS A 381 -9.75 10.20 -9.91
N GLY A 382 -8.85 10.30 -10.90
CA GLY A 382 -8.03 11.50 -11.12
C GLY A 382 -6.81 11.63 -10.20
N GLN A 383 -6.62 10.75 -9.22
CA GLN A 383 -5.46 10.78 -8.33
C GLN A 383 -5.08 9.36 -7.92
N PRO A 384 -3.79 9.06 -7.70
CA PRO A 384 -3.39 7.84 -6.98
C PRO A 384 -3.90 7.90 -5.54
N THR A 385 -4.13 6.73 -4.94
CA THR A 385 -4.62 6.64 -3.56
C THR A 385 -3.59 5.97 -2.66
N VAL A 386 -3.36 6.53 -1.48
CA VAL A 386 -2.63 5.88 -0.38
C VAL A 386 -3.57 5.63 0.79
N ILE A 387 -3.50 4.42 1.34
CA ILE A 387 -4.21 4.01 2.55
C ILE A 387 -3.18 3.85 3.66
N LEU A 388 -3.23 4.70 4.68
CA LEU A 388 -2.37 4.65 5.86
C LEU A 388 -3.09 3.83 6.94
N ALA A 389 -2.77 2.54 7.01
CA ALA A 389 -3.47 1.60 7.88
C ALA A 389 -2.67 1.34 9.16
N LYS A 390 -3.14 1.87 10.30
CA LYS A 390 -2.52 1.64 11.61
C LYS A 390 -2.74 0.21 12.06
N THR A 391 -1.65 -0.50 12.33
CA THR A 391 -1.65 -1.90 12.78
C THR A 391 -0.74 -2.08 14.00
N VAL A 392 -0.60 -3.32 14.47
CA VAL A 392 0.32 -3.71 15.55
C VAL A 392 1.30 -4.74 15.02
N LYS A 393 2.60 -4.47 15.10
CA LYS A 393 3.63 -5.43 14.72
C LYS A 393 3.56 -6.66 15.62
N GLY A 394 3.60 -7.86 15.03
CA GLY A 394 3.45 -9.09 15.81
C GLY A 394 2.07 -9.30 16.42
N TYR A 395 1.01 -8.73 15.83
CA TYR A 395 -0.37 -8.88 16.33
C TYR A 395 -0.73 -10.34 16.57
N GLY A 396 -1.15 -10.63 17.80
CA GLY A 396 -1.50 -11.98 18.25
C GLY A 396 -0.39 -12.72 19.01
N LEU A 397 0.86 -12.25 18.95
CA LEU A 397 1.99 -12.91 19.65
C LEU A 397 2.01 -12.63 21.16
N GLY A 398 1.17 -11.73 21.65
CA GLY A 398 1.13 -11.35 23.07
C GLY A 398 2.50 -10.93 23.59
N LEU A 399 2.84 -11.32 24.83
CA LEU A 399 4.11 -10.96 25.45
C LEU A 399 5.36 -11.49 24.71
N ALA A 400 5.19 -12.50 23.84
CA ALA A 400 6.30 -13.04 23.06
C ALA A 400 6.77 -12.14 21.92
N GLY A 401 6.00 -11.09 21.56
CA GLY A 401 6.41 -10.22 20.47
C GLY A 401 5.39 -9.19 19.99
N GLU A 402 4.20 -9.08 20.59
CA GLU A 402 3.21 -8.09 20.14
C GLU A 402 3.61 -6.68 20.58
N ALA A 403 3.83 -5.80 19.61
CA ALA A 403 4.29 -4.42 19.81
C ALA A 403 5.63 -4.28 20.57
N GLN A 404 6.39 -5.36 20.73
CA GLN A 404 7.70 -5.34 21.38
C GLN A 404 8.81 -4.93 20.41
N ASN A 405 9.89 -4.30 20.89
CA ASN A 405 11.03 -3.96 20.02
C ASN A 405 11.68 -5.20 19.40
N ILE A 406 11.61 -6.35 20.09
CA ILE A 406 12.12 -7.63 19.60
C ILE A 406 11.23 -8.28 18.53
N SER A 407 10.04 -7.73 18.24
CA SER A 407 9.03 -8.35 17.35
C SER A 407 9.59 -8.77 16.00
N HIS A 408 10.51 -7.98 15.44
CA HIS A 408 11.10 -8.28 14.12
C HIS A 408 11.93 -9.56 14.12
N SER A 409 12.61 -9.84 15.23
CA SER A 409 13.54 -10.96 15.38
C SER A 409 12.87 -12.26 15.84
N VAL A 410 11.58 -12.23 16.18
CA VAL A 410 10.84 -13.41 16.65
C VAL A 410 10.69 -14.42 15.51
N LYS A 411 11.32 -15.59 15.68
CA LYS A 411 11.29 -16.72 14.73
C LYS A 411 10.80 -18.01 15.39
N LYS A 412 10.80 -18.06 16.71
CA LYS A 412 10.37 -19.19 17.53
C LYS A 412 9.51 -18.69 18.68
N LEU A 413 8.51 -19.46 19.03
CA LEU A 413 7.67 -19.28 20.20
C LEU A 413 7.86 -20.49 21.12
N ASP A 414 7.88 -20.29 22.42
CA ASP A 414 7.79 -21.38 23.37
C ASP A 414 6.38 -21.99 23.40
N ILE A 415 6.21 -23.11 24.06
CA ILE A 415 4.95 -23.85 24.09
C ILE A 415 3.80 -23.02 24.70
N GLU A 416 4.08 -22.20 25.70
CA GLU A 416 3.07 -21.37 26.35
C GLU A 416 2.62 -20.21 25.45
N ALA A 417 3.54 -19.60 24.70
CA ALA A 417 3.21 -18.60 23.69
C ALA A 417 2.40 -19.22 22.52
N LEU A 418 2.75 -20.45 22.10
CA LEU A 418 1.99 -21.19 21.09
C LEU A 418 0.56 -21.49 21.53
N LYS A 419 0.36 -21.95 22.79
CA LYS A 419 -0.97 -22.17 23.37
C LYS A 419 -1.79 -20.89 23.36
N LYS A 420 -1.22 -19.77 23.85
CA LYS A 420 -1.88 -18.47 23.85
C LYS A 420 -2.25 -17.99 22.44
N PHE A 421 -1.36 -18.19 21.47
CA PHE A 421 -1.62 -17.84 20.08
C PHE A 421 -2.76 -18.70 19.49
N ARG A 422 -2.69 -20.02 19.66
CA ARG A 422 -3.75 -20.96 19.27
C ARG A 422 -5.11 -20.56 19.84
N ASP A 423 -5.16 -20.33 21.16
CA ASP A 423 -6.41 -20.02 21.88
C ASP A 423 -6.97 -18.64 21.45
N ARG A 424 -6.12 -17.65 21.28
CA ARG A 424 -6.54 -16.32 20.80
C ARG A 424 -7.21 -16.36 19.43
N PHE A 425 -6.78 -17.26 18.57
CA PHE A 425 -7.25 -17.40 17.20
C PHE A 425 -8.16 -18.59 16.97
N ASP A 426 -8.59 -19.26 18.03
CA ASP A 426 -9.51 -20.41 17.98
C ASP A 426 -9.02 -21.52 17.02
N ILE A 427 -7.71 -21.83 16.99
CA ILE A 427 -7.14 -22.86 16.13
C ILE A 427 -7.45 -24.24 16.70
N PRO A 428 -8.07 -25.15 15.93
CA PRO A 428 -8.54 -26.44 16.45
C PRO A 428 -7.42 -27.50 16.52
N LEU A 429 -6.38 -27.22 17.31
CA LEU A 429 -5.25 -28.11 17.55
C LEU A 429 -5.16 -28.50 19.01
N PRO A 430 -5.02 -29.80 19.35
CA PRO A 430 -4.84 -30.25 20.72
C PRO A 430 -3.44 -29.91 21.27
N ASP A 431 -3.33 -29.75 22.58
CA ASP A 431 -2.06 -29.43 23.26
C ASP A 431 -0.93 -30.40 22.92
N ALA A 432 -1.24 -31.69 22.79
CA ALA A 432 -0.24 -32.72 22.49
C ALA A 432 0.46 -32.59 21.12
N GLU A 433 -0.14 -31.86 20.20
CA GLU A 433 0.41 -31.66 18.85
C GLU A 433 1.20 -30.35 18.70
N LEU A 434 1.06 -29.42 19.63
CA LEU A 434 1.62 -28.07 19.49
C LEU A 434 3.15 -28.04 19.40
N GLU A 435 3.85 -28.96 20.07
CA GLU A 435 5.33 -29.05 19.99
C GLU A 435 5.84 -29.29 18.58
N LYS A 436 5.05 -29.96 17.73
CA LYS A 436 5.38 -30.23 16.32
C LYS A 436 5.09 -29.04 15.41
N VAL A 437 4.39 -28.04 15.92
CA VAL A 437 3.91 -26.87 15.15
C VAL A 437 3.26 -27.30 13.82
N PRO A 438 2.21 -28.13 13.86
CA PRO A 438 1.63 -28.69 12.64
C PRO A 438 0.94 -27.61 11.83
N TYR A 439 0.94 -27.78 10.48
CA TYR A 439 0.01 -27.03 9.64
C TYR A 439 -1.41 -27.50 9.88
N TYR A 440 -2.37 -26.63 9.63
CA TYR A 440 -3.78 -26.99 9.71
C TYR A 440 -4.55 -26.46 8.52
N ARG A 441 -5.25 -27.35 7.85
CA ARG A 441 -6.19 -27.05 6.77
C ARG A 441 -7.46 -27.86 7.01
N PRO A 442 -8.65 -27.23 7.09
CA PRO A 442 -9.93 -27.94 7.14
C PRO A 442 -10.11 -28.85 5.92
N PRO A 443 -10.98 -29.88 6.03
CA PRO A 443 -11.35 -30.71 4.88
C PRO A 443 -11.77 -29.87 3.67
N ALA A 444 -11.43 -30.32 2.46
CA ALA A 444 -11.66 -29.54 1.24
C ALA A 444 -13.13 -29.20 0.99
N ASP A 445 -14.05 -30.00 1.52
CA ASP A 445 -15.50 -29.82 1.45
C ASP A 445 -16.10 -29.11 2.68
N SER A 446 -15.27 -28.61 3.61
CA SER A 446 -15.73 -27.81 4.75
C SER A 446 -16.36 -26.48 4.30
N ALA A 447 -17.15 -25.88 5.19
CA ALA A 447 -17.79 -24.60 4.90
C ALA A 447 -16.76 -23.49 4.64
N GLU A 448 -15.68 -23.47 5.42
CA GLU A 448 -14.59 -22.52 5.33
C GLU A 448 -13.88 -22.61 3.97
N MET A 449 -13.55 -23.83 3.53
CA MET A 449 -12.85 -24.04 2.26
C MET A 449 -13.74 -23.75 1.05
N ARG A 450 -15.03 -24.05 1.13
CA ARG A 450 -16.00 -23.65 0.09
C ARG A 450 -16.13 -22.13 0.03
N TYR A 451 -16.23 -21.46 1.19
CA TYR A 451 -16.30 -20.00 1.26
C TYR A 451 -15.06 -19.35 0.63
N LEU A 452 -13.86 -19.78 1.06
CA LEU A 452 -12.59 -19.27 0.57
C LEU A 452 -12.47 -19.35 -0.96
N ARG A 453 -12.79 -20.53 -1.54
CA ARG A 453 -12.76 -20.73 -2.99
C ARG A 453 -13.82 -19.89 -3.70
N GLY A 454 -15.04 -19.84 -3.18
CA GLY A 454 -16.12 -19.06 -3.79
C GLY A 454 -15.80 -17.56 -3.84
N ARG A 455 -15.10 -17.02 -2.82
CA ARG A 455 -14.61 -15.62 -2.85
C ARG A 455 -13.60 -15.41 -3.99
N ARG A 456 -12.68 -16.35 -4.20
CA ARG A 456 -11.70 -16.25 -5.29
C ARG A 456 -12.33 -16.47 -6.67
N GLU A 457 -13.24 -17.40 -6.81
CA GLU A 457 -13.99 -17.62 -8.04
C GLU A 457 -14.79 -16.38 -8.46
N ALA A 458 -15.44 -15.71 -7.50
CA ALA A 458 -16.16 -14.46 -7.74
C ALA A 458 -15.26 -13.31 -8.22
N LEU A 459 -13.96 -13.38 -7.96
CA LEU A 459 -12.94 -12.41 -8.38
C LEU A 459 -12.05 -12.92 -9.52
N GLY A 460 -12.49 -13.96 -10.23
CA GLY A 460 -11.84 -14.47 -11.44
C GLY A 460 -10.76 -15.54 -11.21
N GLY A 461 -10.50 -15.96 -9.96
CA GLY A 461 -9.56 -17.02 -9.65
C GLY A 461 -8.48 -16.65 -8.62
N SER A 462 -7.51 -17.51 -8.45
CA SER A 462 -6.46 -17.37 -7.43
C SER A 462 -5.41 -16.33 -7.81
N LEU A 463 -4.86 -15.68 -6.77
CA LEU A 463 -3.72 -14.76 -6.82
C LEU A 463 -2.75 -15.06 -5.65
N PRO A 464 -1.43 -14.75 -5.79
CA PRO A 464 -0.72 -14.31 -6.98
C PRO A 464 -0.78 -15.36 -8.11
N SER A 465 -0.79 -14.89 -9.33
CA SER A 465 -0.72 -15.73 -10.54
C SER A 465 -0.06 -14.93 -11.64
N ARG A 466 0.84 -15.54 -12.38
CA ARG A 466 1.56 -14.95 -13.51
C ARG A 466 1.54 -15.91 -14.66
N ASN A 467 1.23 -15.43 -15.85
CA ASN A 467 1.46 -16.16 -17.09
C ASN A 467 2.79 -15.68 -17.68
N PRO A 468 3.84 -16.52 -17.70
CA PRO A 468 5.13 -16.18 -18.30
C PRO A 468 5.14 -16.33 -19.83
N GLU A 469 4.12 -16.93 -20.42
CA GLU A 469 4.04 -17.14 -21.86
C GLU A 469 3.69 -15.83 -22.58
N PHE A 470 4.36 -15.58 -23.68
CA PHE A 470 4.13 -14.46 -24.57
C PHE A 470 4.44 -14.84 -26.02
N GLU A 471 3.80 -14.16 -26.93
CA GLU A 471 4.12 -14.29 -28.35
C GLU A 471 5.49 -13.66 -28.64
N ALA A 472 6.36 -14.39 -29.33
CA ALA A 472 7.67 -13.89 -29.68
C ALA A 472 7.57 -12.70 -30.65
N LEU A 473 8.41 -11.69 -30.43
CA LEU A 473 8.50 -10.56 -31.35
C LEU A 473 9.23 -10.96 -32.63
N GLU A 474 8.70 -10.54 -33.78
CA GLU A 474 9.39 -10.63 -35.06
C GLU A 474 10.44 -9.53 -35.15
N VAL A 475 11.69 -9.88 -34.81
CA VAL A 475 12.80 -8.94 -34.72
C VAL A 475 13.46 -8.77 -36.10
N PRO A 476 13.76 -7.52 -36.55
CA PRO A 476 14.43 -7.31 -37.83
C PRO A 476 15.85 -7.89 -37.85
N GLY A 477 16.23 -8.44 -39.00
CA GLY A 477 17.59 -8.98 -39.18
C GLY A 477 18.65 -7.87 -39.30
N LEU A 478 19.94 -8.25 -39.15
CA LEU A 478 21.06 -7.31 -39.23
C LEU A 478 21.13 -6.53 -40.55
N SER A 479 20.57 -7.05 -41.64
CA SER A 479 20.48 -6.35 -42.93
C SER A 479 19.73 -5.03 -42.82
N SER A 480 18.78 -4.89 -41.95
CA SER A 480 18.05 -3.61 -41.69
C SER A 480 18.93 -2.52 -41.08
N LEU A 481 20.09 -2.90 -40.53
CA LEU A 481 21.07 -2.05 -39.85
C LEU A 481 22.37 -1.86 -40.65
N GLU A 482 22.36 -2.20 -41.93
CA GLU A 482 23.57 -2.10 -42.79
C GLU A 482 24.24 -0.75 -42.78
N ALA A 483 23.43 0.34 -42.68
CA ALA A 483 23.94 1.71 -42.64
C ALA A 483 24.89 2.00 -41.47
N VAL A 484 24.83 1.17 -40.40
CA VAL A 484 25.71 1.31 -39.24
C VAL A 484 26.69 0.13 -39.11
N THR A 485 26.33 -1.08 -39.56
CA THR A 485 27.16 -2.26 -39.46
C THR A 485 28.30 -2.30 -40.51
N LYS A 486 28.11 -1.65 -41.65
CA LYS A 486 29.17 -1.50 -42.68
C LYS A 486 30.24 -0.45 -42.32
N GLY A 487 30.08 0.25 -41.19
CA GLY A 487 30.96 1.32 -40.78
C GLY A 487 30.70 2.63 -41.50
N THR A 488 31.41 3.70 -41.13
CA THR A 488 31.21 5.09 -41.58
C THR A 488 32.25 5.55 -42.58
N GLY A 489 33.17 4.64 -42.98
CA GLY A 489 34.29 4.98 -43.86
C GLY A 489 35.25 5.96 -43.18
N LYS A 490 35.44 7.14 -43.82
CA LYS A 490 36.31 8.19 -43.27
C LYS A 490 35.58 9.18 -42.34
N ARG A 491 34.27 9.00 -42.15
CA ARG A 491 33.48 9.91 -41.35
C ARG A 491 33.50 9.47 -39.86
N GLU A 492 33.97 10.33 -39.01
CA GLU A 492 33.92 10.11 -37.57
C GLU A 492 32.50 10.36 -37.05
N ILE A 493 31.98 9.48 -36.21
CA ILE A 493 30.73 9.64 -35.49
C ILE A 493 30.91 9.14 -34.04
N SER A 494 30.18 9.76 -33.12
CA SER A 494 30.14 9.26 -31.75
C SER A 494 29.35 7.95 -31.65
N THR A 495 29.60 7.15 -30.62
CA THR A 495 28.82 5.95 -30.33
C THR A 495 27.35 6.27 -30.06
N THR A 496 27.06 7.41 -29.43
CA THR A 496 25.70 7.92 -29.22
C THR A 496 24.99 8.18 -30.55
N MET A 497 25.64 8.81 -31.52
CA MET A 497 25.04 9.05 -32.86
C MET A 497 24.84 7.74 -33.62
N ALA A 498 25.69 6.76 -33.45
CA ALA A 498 25.50 5.42 -34.02
C ALA A 498 24.26 4.75 -33.39
N PHE A 499 24.11 4.82 -32.07
CA PHE A 499 22.93 4.32 -31.36
C PHE A 499 21.65 5.01 -31.82
N VAL A 500 21.62 6.35 -31.91
CA VAL A 500 20.44 7.12 -32.38
C VAL A 500 20.03 6.70 -33.80
N ARG A 501 20.98 6.38 -34.70
CA ARG A 501 20.66 5.86 -36.03
C ARG A 501 20.05 4.45 -35.96
N ILE A 502 20.58 3.57 -35.12
CA ILE A 502 20.01 2.24 -34.88
C ILE A 502 18.58 2.39 -34.35
N LEU A 503 18.38 3.22 -33.32
CA LEU A 503 17.07 3.50 -32.72
C LEU A 503 16.08 4.02 -33.76
N SER A 504 16.49 4.98 -34.58
CA SER A 504 15.67 5.54 -35.68
C SER A 504 15.29 4.48 -36.73
N SER A 505 16.17 3.50 -36.99
CA SER A 505 15.87 2.36 -37.86
C SER A 505 14.85 1.41 -37.24
N LEU A 506 15.04 1.05 -35.96
CA LEU A 506 14.14 0.16 -35.25
C LEU A 506 12.73 0.76 -35.07
N ILE A 507 12.63 2.06 -34.80
CA ILE A 507 11.33 2.78 -34.69
C ILE A 507 10.52 2.71 -35.99
N LYS A 508 11.19 2.66 -37.14
CA LYS A 508 10.55 2.56 -38.47
C LYS A 508 10.18 1.15 -38.86
N ASP A 509 10.61 0.15 -38.09
CA ASP A 509 10.28 -1.25 -38.35
C ASP A 509 8.77 -1.49 -38.20
N LYS A 510 8.18 -2.23 -39.12
CA LYS A 510 6.72 -2.45 -39.18
C LYS A 510 6.20 -3.36 -38.03
N HIS A 511 7.04 -4.24 -37.52
CA HIS A 511 6.65 -5.26 -36.54
C HIS A 511 6.90 -4.79 -35.09
N ILE A 512 8.06 -4.18 -34.84
CA ILE A 512 8.45 -3.78 -33.49
C ILE A 512 8.47 -2.28 -33.24
N GLY A 513 8.41 -1.43 -34.30
CA GLY A 513 8.66 0.00 -34.17
C GLY A 513 7.74 0.71 -33.16
N GLN A 514 6.47 0.35 -33.11
CA GLN A 514 5.52 0.91 -32.12
C GLN A 514 5.80 0.47 -30.67
N ARG A 515 6.56 -0.62 -30.49
CA ARG A 515 6.92 -1.17 -29.17
C ARG A 515 8.25 -0.64 -28.65
N ILE A 516 9.02 0.07 -29.50
CA ILE A 516 10.26 0.74 -29.09
C ILE A 516 9.89 2.03 -28.36
N VAL A 517 10.36 2.18 -27.15
CA VAL A 517 10.11 3.35 -26.30
C VAL A 517 11.42 4.07 -26.03
N PRO A 518 11.70 5.20 -26.70
CA PRO A 518 12.79 6.07 -26.30
C PRO A 518 12.49 6.68 -24.93
N ILE A 519 13.41 6.51 -23.98
CA ILE A 519 13.32 7.12 -22.64
C ILE A 519 14.49 8.10 -22.55
N VAL A 520 14.20 9.38 -22.38
CA VAL A 520 15.17 10.46 -22.45
C VAL A 520 15.17 11.26 -21.14
N PRO A 521 16.32 11.39 -20.47
CA PRO A 521 16.44 12.20 -19.25
C PRO A 521 16.83 13.66 -19.59
N ASP A 522 16.01 14.38 -20.39
CA ASP A 522 16.18 15.80 -20.76
C ASP A 522 17.39 16.13 -21.66
N GLU A 523 18.03 15.13 -22.32
CA GLU A 523 19.18 15.43 -23.19
C GLU A 523 18.98 15.07 -24.66
N ALA A 524 17.74 14.97 -25.13
CA ALA A 524 17.45 14.59 -26.51
C ALA A 524 18.14 15.48 -27.56
N ARG A 525 18.17 16.80 -27.34
CA ARG A 525 18.85 17.74 -28.25
C ARG A 525 20.37 17.56 -28.25
N THR A 526 20.95 17.28 -27.07
CA THR A 526 22.39 17.01 -26.92
C THR A 526 22.78 15.73 -27.65
N PHE A 527 21.92 14.73 -27.69
CA PHE A 527 22.17 13.45 -28.34
C PHE A 527 21.71 13.38 -29.81
N GLY A 528 21.17 14.47 -30.37
CA GLY A 528 20.65 14.50 -31.72
C GLY A 528 19.36 13.71 -31.92
N MET A 529 18.55 13.62 -30.89
CA MET A 529 17.27 12.91 -30.84
C MET A 529 16.06 13.84 -31.04
N GLU A 530 16.27 15.14 -31.13
CA GLU A 530 15.19 16.15 -31.21
C GLU A 530 14.23 15.95 -32.41
N GLY A 531 14.71 15.31 -33.48
CA GLY A 531 13.87 14.93 -34.61
C GLY A 531 12.75 13.93 -34.24
N MET A 532 12.91 13.19 -33.15
CA MET A 532 11.91 12.25 -32.65
C MET A 532 10.72 12.97 -32.02
N PHE A 533 10.89 14.15 -31.44
CA PHE A 533 9.80 14.91 -30.79
C PHE A 533 8.67 15.20 -31.76
N ARG A 534 8.99 15.69 -32.96
CA ARG A 534 7.99 15.96 -33.98
C ARG A 534 7.39 14.69 -34.57
N GLN A 535 8.23 13.67 -34.81
CA GLN A 535 7.81 12.45 -35.49
C GLN A 535 6.96 11.55 -34.58
N LEU A 536 7.37 11.40 -33.33
CA LEU A 536 6.81 10.43 -32.41
C LEU A 536 5.95 11.07 -31.32
N GLY A 537 6.18 12.35 -31.02
CA GLY A 537 5.62 13.02 -29.85
C GLY A 537 6.26 12.60 -28.55
N ILE A 538 6.35 13.51 -27.60
CA ILE A 538 6.67 13.24 -26.21
C ILE A 538 5.36 12.88 -25.51
N TYR A 539 5.39 11.83 -24.70
CA TYR A 539 4.20 11.41 -23.97
C TYR A 539 3.83 12.42 -22.88
N SER A 540 2.59 12.84 -22.88
CA SER A 540 1.97 13.60 -21.79
C SER A 540 0.56 13.11 -21.58
N SER A 541 0.22 12.66 -20.35
CA SER A 541 -1.11 12.11 -20.03
C SER A 541 -2.27 13.09 -20.30
N VAL A 542 -1.99 14.40 -20.29
CA VAL A 542 -2.95 15.48 -20.54
C VAL A 542 -2.82 16.09 -21.93
N GLY A 543 -1.77 15.75 -22.69
CA GLY A 543 -1.39 16.40 -23.93
C GLY A 543 -0.72 17.76 -23.70
N GLN A 544 -0.58 18.58 -24.74
CA GLN A 544 0.07 19.87 -24.67
C GLN A 544 -0.94 20.99 -24.42
N LEU A 545 -0.88 21.62 -23.27
CA LEU A 545 -1.82 22.67 -22.82
C LEU A 545 -1.34 24.08 -23.13
N TYR A 546 -0.19 24.23 -23.80
CA TYR A 546 0.44 25.51 -24.14
C TYR A 546 0.98 25.46 -25.57
N GLU A 547 1.27 26.62 -26.12
CA GLU A 547 1.96 26.72 -27.39
C GLU A 547 3.47 26.73 -27.17
N PRO A 548 4.24 25.77 -27.75
CA PRO A 548 5.68 25.75 -27.60
C PRO A 548 6.35 27.00 -28.20
N THR A 549 7.38 27.50 -27.55
CA THR A 549 8.12 28.70 -28.01
C THR A 549 8.88 28.47 -29.31
N ASP A 550 9.09 27.24 -29.71
CA ASP A 550 9.84 26.79 -30.88
C ASP A 550 8.95 26.31 -32.05
N THR A 551 7.65 26.61 -32.03
CA THR A 551 6.69 26.19 -33.11
C THR A 551 7.12 26.58 -34.51
N GLY A 552 7.90 27.65 -34.67
CA GLY A 552 8.48 28.07 -35.97
C GLY A 552 9.65 27.22 -36.45
N GLN A 553 10.14 26.29 -35.65
CA GLN A 553 11.26 25.41 -35.97
C GLN A 553 10.78 24.09 -36.58
N VAL A 554 11.63 23.46 -37.40
CA VAL A 554 11.31 22.16 -38.04
C VAL A 554 11.22 21.04 -37.01
N MET A 555 12.00 21.15 -35.94
CA MET A 555 12.09 20.16 -34.86
C MET A 555 11.67 20.81 -33.53
N TYR A 556 10.37 21.08 -33.40
CA TYR A 556 9.81 21.69 -32.19
C TYR A 556 9.41 20.67 -31.12
N TYR A 557 9.34 21.13 -29.88
CA TYR A 557 8.90 20.36 -28.73
C TYR A 557 7.40 20.06 -28.84
N ARG A 558 7.01 18.78 -28.87
CA ARG A 558 5.64 18.37 -29.09
C ARG A 558 5.23 17.29 -28.10
N GLU A 559 4.32 17.62 -27.20
CA GLU A 559 3.68 16.69 -26.28
C GLU A 559 2.33 16.20 -26.81
N THR A 560 2.08 14.91 -26.71
CA THR A 560 0.79 14.32 -27.11
C THR A 560 0.44 13.14 -26.19
N LYS A 561 -0.86 12.86 -26.06
CA LYS A 561 -1.34 11.72 -25.25
C LYS A 561 -0.88 10.37 -25.80
N ASP A 562 -0.66 10.27 -27.08
CA ASP A 562 -0.17 9.10 -27.79
C ASP A 562 1.32 9.16 -28.11
N GLY A 563 2.03 10.11 -27.52
CA GLY A 563 3.47 10.29 -27.71
C GLY A 563 4.25 9.02 -27.38
N GLN A 564 5.27 8.74 -28.19
CA GLN A 564 6.07 7.51 -28.03
C GLN A 564 7.30 7.72 -27.18
N VAL A 565 7.83 8.94 -27.13
CA VAL A 565 8.99 9.28 -26.31
C VAL A 565 8.55 9.53 -24.87
N MET A 566 9.22 8.93 -23.92
CA MET A 566 9.12 9.29 -22.51
C MET A 566 10.27 10.22 -22.11
N GLU A 567 9.96 11.34 -21.47
CA GLU A 567 10.94 12.33 -20.99
C GLU A 567 10.73 12.65 -19.51
#